data_9d0c4b111388e3711da0a2fa83fe108a
#
_entry.id   9d0c4b111388e3711da0a2fa83fe108a
#
_cell.length_a   1.000
_cell.length_b   1.000
_cell.length_c   1.000
_cell.angle_alpha   90.00
_cell.angle_beta   90.00
_cell.angle_gamma   90.00
#
_symmetry.space_group_name_H-M   'P 1'
#
loop_
_entity.id
_entity.type
_entity.pdbx_description
1 polymer ?
#
loop_
_entity_poly.entity_id
_entity_poly.type
_entity_poly.pdbx_seq_one_letter_code
_entity_poly.pdbx_strand_id
1 'polypeptide(L)'
;ISFKKLFGQITDRLVEEDEVLVVALDDVNYLFYESEASDTLYSLLRAHEEHSGARIGVIVISSDPNLDVMDELDSRVQSVFRPEDIYFPPYDEGEIVEILRERVKRGFQDDVIPAPILDLVAEFTAETGDLRVGIDLLRRAGLHAEMRASRTVEEQDVKAAYEKSKYVHLRRSLEGLSESELALVEVIAECEGERAGDVYETFHERTGLGYTRYSEIVNKLDDLGIVDTEYAEVEGRGRSRGLTLEDDREAVL
;
A
#
# COMPACT_ATOMS: atom_id res chain seq x y z
N ILE A 1 -12.90 -20.53 18.92
CA ILE A 1 -12.91 -21.72 18.04
C ILE A 1 -11.56 -21.70 17.33
N SER A 2 -10.81 -22.84 17.33
CA SER A 2 -9.54 -22.89 16.60
C SER A 2 -9.77 -22.82 15.09
N PHE A 3 -8.83 -22.23 14.34
CA PHE A 3 -8.85 -22.15 12.87
C PHE A 3 -9.15 -23.53 12.24
N LYS A 4 -8.45 -24.58 12.66
CA LYS A 4 -8.62 -25.93 12.17
C LYS A 4 -10.06 -26.46 12.31
N LYS A 5 -10.75 -26.14 13.42
CA LYS A 5 -12.13 -26.57 13.63
C LYS A 5 -13.11 -25.80 12.74
N LEU A 6 -12.91 -24.48 12.60
CA LEU A 6 -13.73 -23.65 11.73
C LEU A 6 -13.56 -24.05 10.26
N PHE A 7 -12.30 -24.24 9.85
CA PHE A 7 -11.96 -24.64 8.50
C PHE A 7 -12.55 -25.99 8.14
N GLY A 8 -12.48 -26.98 9.06
CA GLY A 8 -13.14 -28.27 8.87
C GLY A 8 -14.66 -28.14 8.67
N GLN A 9 -15.34 -27.30 9.43
CA GLN A 9 -16.78 -27.06 9.23
C GLN A 9 -17.13 -26.43 7.88
N ILE A 10 -16.27 -25.52 7.38
CA ILE A 10 -16.43 -24.92 6.06
C ILE A 10 -16.25 -25.98 4.97
N THR A 11 -15.20 -26.78 5.03
CA THR A 11 -14.91 -27.80 4.03
C THR A 11 -15.95 -28.92 4.01
N ASP A 12 -16.43 -29.35 5.17
CA ASP A 12 -17.53 -30.34 5.26
C ASP A 12 -18.79 -29.81 4.55
N ARG A 13 -19.14 -28.54 4.77
CA ARG A 13 -20.28 -27.89 4.14
C ARG A 13 -20.12 -27.76 2.62
N LEU A 14 -18.92 -27.39 2.14
CA LEU A 14 -18.64 -27.33 0.70
C LEU A 14 -18.84 -28.67 0.00
N VAL A 15 -18.46 -29.76 0.67
CA VAL A 15 -18.67 -31.11 0.17
C VAL A 15 -20.13 -31.50 0.17
N GLU A 16 -20.86 -31.22 1.27
CA GLU A 16 -22.29 -31.53 1.41
C GLU A 16 -23.15 -30.79 0.38
N GLU A 17 -22.83 -29.51 0.11
CA GLU A 17 -23.60 -28.67 -0.81
C GLU A 17 -23.07 -28.72 -2.26
N ASP A 18 -22.01 -29.48 -2.55
CA ASP A 18 -21.30 -29.55 -3.85
C ASP A 18 -20.83 -28.18 -4.36
N GLU A 19 -20.38 -27.32 -3.45
CA GLU A 19 -19.95 -25.95 -3.73
C GLU A 19 -18.42 -25.84 -3.90
N VAL A 20 -18.01 -24.72 -4.49
CA VAL A 20 -16.61 -24.30 -4.64
C VAL A 20 -16.38 -23.02 -3.85
N LEU A 21 -15.35 -22.98 -3.03
CA LEU A 21 -14.91 -21.76 -2.36
C LEU A 21 -13.75 -21.13 -3.15
N VAL A 22 -13.84 -19.84 -3.42
CA VAL A 22 -12.71 -19.05 -3.90
C VAL A 22 -12.32 -18.06 -2.79
N VAL A 23 -11.08 -18.20 -2.33
CA VAL A 23 -10.51 -17.31 -1.30
C VAL A 23 -9.58 -16.32 -1.99
N ALA A 24 -9.88 -15.02 -1.89
CA ALA A 24 -9.01 -13.95 -2.32
C ALA A 24 -8.27 -13.38 -1.09
N LEU A 25 -6.95 -13.46 -1.09
CA LEU A 25 -6.08 -12.87 -0.09
C LEU A 25 -5.54 -11.56 -0.68
N ASP A 26 -6.12 -10.46 -0.24
CA ASP A 26 -5.73 -9.12 -0.70
C ASP A 26 -4.60 -8.58 0.16
N ASP A 27 -3.73 -7.77 -0.46
CA ASP A 27 -2.55 -7.17 0.17
C ASP A 27 -1.67 -8.21 0.91
N VAL A 28 -1.41 -9.34 0.26
CA VAL A 28 -0.68 -10.47 0.87
C VAL A 28 0.74 -10.11 1.31
N ASN A 29 1.34 -9.08 0.74
CA ASN A 29 2.62 -8.52 1.15
C ASN A 29 2.68 -8.23 2.66
N TYR A 30 1.57 -7.78 3.28
CA TYR A 30 1.52 -7.56 4.72
C TYR A 30 1.58 -8.86 5.54
N LEU A 31 1.12 -9.98 5.00
CA LEU A 31 1.19 -11.27 5.68
C LEU A 31 2.62 -11.82 5.77
N PHE A 32 3.51 -11.42 4.85
CA PHE A 32 4.89 -11.87 4.86
C PHE A 32 5.75 -11.20 5.92
N TYR A 33 5.35 -10.03 6.41
CA TYR A 33 5.98 -9.41 7.59
C TYR A 33 5.65 -10.17 8.89
N GLU A 34 4.57 -10.97 8.89
CA GLU A 34 4.20 -11.86 9.96
C GLU A 34 4.50 -13.30 9.52
N SER A 35 5.18 -14.08 10.32
CA SER A 35 5.64 -15.46 9.98
C SER A 35 4.52 -16.48 9.70
N GLU A 36 3.27 -16.05 9.64
CA GLU A 36 2.08 -16.92 9.53
C GLU A 36 1.56 -17.10 8.09
N ALA A 37 2.10 -16.34 7.12
CA ALA A 37 1.63 -16.38 5.73
C ALA A 37 1.76 -17.77 5.10
N SER A 38 2.93 -18.40 5.25
CA SER A 38 3.20 -19.73 4.72
C SER A 38 2.26 -20.80 5.29
N ASP A 39 2.00 -20.77 6.60
CA ASP A 39 1.12 -21.74 7.24
C ASP A 39 -0.35 -21.56 6.82
N THR A 40 -0.80 -20.33 6.65
CA THR A 40 -2.14 -20.01 6.17
C THR A 40 -2.34 -20.49 4.73
N LEU A 41 -1.43 -20.12 3.82
CA LEU A 41 -1.48 -20.58 2.43
C LEU A 41 -1.39 -22.10 2.31
N TYR A 42 -0.48 -22.71 3.05
CA TYR A 42 -0.33 -24.18 3.06
C TYR A 42 -1.64 -24.88 3.44
N SER A 43 -2.30 -24.38 4.49
CA SER A 43 -3.58 -24.94 4.95
C SER A 43 -4.69 -24.81 3.91
N LEU A 44 -4.78 -23.67 3.22
CA LEU A 44 -5.76 -23.44 2.16
C LEU A 44 -5.51 -24.34 0.95
N LEU A 45 -4.26 -24.40 0.47
CA LEU A 45 -3.89 -25.14 -0.72
C LEU A 45 -4.04 -26.67 -0.54
N ARG A 46 -3.86 -27.16 0.67
CA ARG A 46 -3.99 -28.61 0.98
C ARG A 46 -5.32 -29.02 1.58
N ALA A 47 -6.29 -28.12 1.63
CA ALA A 47 -7.61 -28.42 2.19
C ALA A 47 -8.26 -29.67 1.57
N HIS A 48 -8.07 -29.90 0.26
CA HIS A 48 -8.58 -31.06 -0.45
C HIS A 48 -7.95 -32.41 -0.01
N GLU A 49 -6.77 -32.38 0.58
CA GLU A 49 -6.10 -33.59 1.09
C GLU A 49 -6.64 -33.98 2.48
N GLU A 50 -6.95 -33.02 3.33
CA GLU A 50 -7.54 -33.29 4.66
C GLU A 50 -9.05 -33.56 4.56
N HIS A 51 -9.73 -32.95 3.59
CA HIS A 51 -11.18 -33.07 3.37
C HIS A 51 -11.47 -33.49 1.93
N SER A 52 -11.56 -34.78 1.71
CA SER A 52 -11.76 -35.38 0.38
C SER A 52 -13.02 -34.84 -0.28
N GLY A 53 -12.87 -34.20 -1.43
CA GLY A 53 -13.95 -33.59 -2.21
C GLY A 53 -14.13 -32.08 -2.04
N ALA A 54 -13.48 -31.44 -1.06
CA ALA A 54 -13.50 -29.99 -0.95
C ALA A 54 -12.76 -29.34 -2.14
N ARG A 55 -13.40 -28.35 -2.77
CA ARG A 55 -12.85 -27.60 -3.91
C ARG A 55 -12.62 -26.16 -3.48
N ILE A 56 -11.34 -25.78 -3.35
CA ILE A 56 -10.94 -24.43 -2.94
C ILE A 56 -9.96 -23.88 -3.97
N GLY A 57 -10.29 -22.72 -4.52
CA GLY A 57 -9.39 -21.89 -5.33
C GLY A 57 -8.81 -20.78 -4.46
N VAL A 58 -7.56 -20.41 -4.68
CA VAL A 58 -6.89 -19.33 -3.96
C VAL A 58 -6.40 -18.28 -4.96
N ILE A 59 -6.75 -17.03 -4.73
CA ILE A 59 -6.24 -15.86 -5.44
C ILE A 59 -5.40 -15.08 -4.44
N VAL A 60 -4.17 -14.80 -4.80
CA VAL A 60 -3.24 -14.00 -3.99
C VAL A 60 -3.03 -12.67 -4.71
N ILE A 61 -3.23 -11.56 -4.02
CA ILE A 61 -3.11 -10.21 -4.58
C ILE A 61 -2.03 -9.48 -3.79
N SER A 62 -1.01 -8.99 -4.50
CA SER A 62 0.03 -8.11 -3.93
C SER A 62 -0.09 -6.73 -4.55
N SER A 63 0.04 -5.70 -3.71
CA SER A 63 0.17 -4.31 -4.13
C SER A 63 1.63 -3.91 -4.41
N ASP A 64 2.60 -4.76 -4.03
CA ASP A 64 4.01 -4.55 -4.32
C ASP A 64 4.40 -5.25 -5.65
N PRO A 65 4.75 -4.47 -6.69
CA PRO A 65 5.13 -5.03 -7.99
C PRO A 65 6.50 -5.74 -7.98
N ASN A 66 7.32 -5.52 -6.96
CA ASN A 66 8.66 -6.12 -6.84
C ASN A 66 8.65 -7.41 -6.01
N LEU A 67 7.53 -7.69 -5.33
CA LEU A 67 7.40 -8.87 -4.50
C LEU A 67 7.23 -10.13 -5.36
N ASP A 68 8.22 -11.02 -5.32
CA ASP A 68 8.01 -12.40 -5.76
C ASP A 68 7.43 -13.22 -4.60
N VAL A 69 6.10 -13.43 -4.66
CA VAL A 69 5.38 -14.20 -3.64
C VAL A 69 5.99 -15.59 -3.42
N MET A 70 6.58 -16.19 -4.47
CA MET A 70 7.19 -17.52 -4.36
C MET A 70 8.45 -17.50 -3.51
N ASP A 71 9.26 -16.44 -3.60
CA ASP A 71 10.52 -16.31 -2.84
C ASP A 71 10.28 -16.14 -1.34
N GLU A 72 9.15 -15.50 -0.97
CA GLU A 72 8.76 -15.29 0.43
C GLU A 72 8.15 -16.54 1.10
N LEU A 73 7.76 -17.52 0.33
CA LEU A 73 7.11 -18.73 0.83
C LEU A 73 8.12 -19.83 1.19
N ASP A 74 7.84 -20.59 2.22
CA ASP A 74 8.65 -21.75 2.56
C ASP A 74 8.56 -22.87 1.50
N SER A 75 9.55 -23.75 1.48
CA SER A 75 9.66 -24.83 0.47
C SER A 75 8.45 -25.79 0.46
N ARG A 76 7.71 -25.91 1.57
CA ARG A 76 6.51 -26.76 1.64
C ARG A 76 5.40 -26.15 0.79
N VAL A 77 5.20 -24.82 0.90
CA VAL A 77 4.20 -24.09 0.13
C VAL A 77 4.62 -24.01 -1.33
N GLN A 78 5.87 -23.68 -1.63
CA GLN A 78 6.40 -23.63 -3.00
C GLN A 78 6.19 -24.94 -3.77
N SER A 79 6.17 -26.10 -3.08
CA SER A 79 5.96 -27.40 -3.72
C SER A 79 4.52 -27.61 -4.24
N VAL A 80 3.54 -26.97 -3.63
CA VAL A 80 2.10 -27.13 -3.93
C VAL A 80 1.47 -25.90 -4.56
N PHE A 81 2.03 -24.73 -4.33
CA PHE A 81 1.57 -23.47 -4.90
C PHE A 81 2.10 -23.32 -6.33
N ARG A 82 1.20 -23.31 -7.30
CA ARG A 82 1.51 -23.15 -8.71
C ARG A 82 0.57 -22.11 -9.31
N PRO A 83 0.76 -20.83 -8.96
CA PRO A 83 -0.11 -19.77 -9.43
C PRO A 83 0.07 -19.53 -10.94
N GLU A 84 -0.97 -18.96 -11.54
CA GLU A 84 -0.88 -18.27 -12.81
C GLU A 84 -0.76 -16.77 -12.50
N ASP A 85 0.31 -16.14 -12.97
CA ASP A 85 0.58 -14.73 -12.67
C ASP A 85 -0.20 -13.83 -13.61
N ILE A 86 -0.90 -12.85 -13.01
CA ILE A 86 -1.63 -11.83 -13.72
C ILE A 86 -1.09 -10.47 -13.25
N TYR A 87 -0.39 -9.78 -14.15
CA TYR A 87 0.15 -8.47 -13.87
C TYR A 87 -0.82 -7.37 -14.30
N PHE A 88 -1.09 -6.44 -13.39
CA PHE A 88 -1.86 -5.23 -13.63
C PHE A 88 -0.88 -4.04 -13.64
N PRO A 89 -0.55 -3.48 -14.82
CA PRO A 89 0.32 -2.31 -14.88
C PRO A 89 -0.35 -1.09 -14.25
N PRO A 90 0.44 -0.10 -13.79
CA PRO A 90 -0.10 1.21 -13.44
C PRO A 90 -0.90 1.81 -14.60
N TYR A 91 -1.95 2.53 -14.29
CA TYR A 91 -2.72 3.25 -15.30
C TYR A 91 -1.90 4.38 -15.92
N ASP A 92 -2.02 4.54 -17.25
CA ASP A 92 -1.49 5.72 -17.91
C ASP A 92 -2.41 6.94 -17.71
N GLU A 93 -1.91 8.14 -18.03
CA GLU A 93 -2.67 9.39 -17.86
C GLU A 93 -4.01 9.37 -18.61
N GLY A 94 -4.06 8.77 -19.80
CA GLY A 94 -5.29 8.66 -20.59
C GLY A 94 -6.32 7.77 -19.90
N GLU A 95 -5.89 6.63 -19.38
CA GLU A 95 -6.74 5.71 -18.64
C GLU A 95 -7.25 6.36 -17.34
N ILE A 96 -6.40 7.09 -16.63
CA ILE A 96 -6.78 7.86 -15.42
C ILE A 96 -7.90 8.86 -15.77
N VAL A 97 -7.72 9.65 -16.82
CA VAL A 97 -8.74 10.63 -17.29
C VAL A 97 -10.05 9.93 -17.62
N GLU A 98 -10.02 8.81 -18.31
CA GLU A 98 -11.23 8.06 -18.67
C GLU A 98 -11.96 7.50 -17.46
N ILE A 99 -11.23 6.92 -16.53
CA ILE A 99 -11.79 6.38 -15.29
C ILE A 99 -12.40 7.51 -14.45
N LEU A 100 -11.70 8.62 -14.26
CA LEU A 100 -12.21 9.77 -13.51
C LEU A 100 -13.45 10.38 -14.20
N ARG A 101 -13.46 10.46 -15.53
CA ARG A 101 -14.62 10.92 -16.31
C ARG A 101 -15.86 10.06 -16.06
N GLU A 102 -15.71 8.73 -16.00
CA GLU A 102 -16.82 7.83 -15.68
C GLU A 102 -17.29 8.00 -14.22
N ARG A 103 -16.39 8.33 -13.30
CA ARG A 103 -16.76 8.66 -11.90
C ARG A 103 -17.53 9.98 -11.83
N VAL A 104 -17.09 11.00 -12.58
CA VAL A 104 -17.78 12.29 -12.67
C VAL A 104 -19.21 12.11 -13.19
N LYS A 105 -19.40 11.38 -14.29
CA LYS A 105 -20.74 11.09 -14.84
C LYS A 105 -21.70 10.44 -13.85
N ARG A 106 -21.17 9.66 -12.90
CA ARG A 106 -21.99 8.96 -11.90
C ARG A 106 -22.19 9.74 -10.61
N GLY A 107 -21.25 10.63 -10.27
CA GLY A 107 -21.20 11.30 -8.98
C GLY A 107 -21.56 12.78 -9.00
N PHE A 108 -21.56 13.41 -10.16
CA PHE A 108 -21.80 14.85 -10.30
C PHE A 108 -22.94 15.11 -11.29
N GLN A 109 -23.55 16.29 -11.17
CA GLN A 109 -24.46 16.79 -12.19
C GLN A 109 -23.69 17.22 -13.43
N ASP A 110 -24.37 17.34 -14.56
CA ASP A 110 -23.77 17.79 -15.81
C ASP A 110 -23.10 19.16 -15.64
N ASP A 111 -21.97 19.33 -16.31
CA ASP A 111 -21.19 20.59 -16.36
C ASP A 111 -20.59 21.08 -15.03
N VAL A 112 -20.66 20.29 -13.95
CA VAL A 112 -20.04 20.66 -12.66
C VAL A 112 -18.51 20.56 -12.70
N ILE A 113 -17.97 19.58 -13.39
CA ILE A 113 -16.52 19.37 -13.56
C ILE A 113 -16.13 19.69 -15.01
N PRO A 114 -15.58 20.89 -15.29
CA PRO A 114 -15.05 21.19 -16.62
C PRO A 114 -13.88 20.30 -17.03
N ALA A 115 -13.69 20.07 -18.32
CA ALA A 115 -12.62 19.21 -18.82
C ALA A 115 -11.22 19.60 -18.32
N PRO A 116 -10.82 20.91 -18.29
CA PRO A 116 -9.50 21.29 -17.75
C PRO A 116 -9.33 20.96 -16.26
N ILE A 117 -10.42 20.94 -15.51
CA ILE A 117 -10.40 20.54 -14.07
C ILE A 117 -10.23 19.04 -13.92
N LEU A 118 -10.86 18.26 -14.78
CA LEU A 118 -10.67 16.81 -14.81
C LEU A 118 -9.22 16.45 -15.17
N ASP A 119 -8.65 17.15 -16.14
CA ASP A 119 -7.25 16.93 -16.56
C ASP A 119 -6.28 17.28 -15.40
N LEU A 120 -6.51 18.38 -14.68
CA LEU A 120 -5.72 18.73 -13.50
C LEU A 120 -5.81 17.69 -12.38
N VAL A 121 -7.00 17.14 -12.13
CA VAL A 121 -7.17 16.06 -11.15
C VAL A 121 -6.45 14.79 -11.61
N ALA A 122 -6.44 14.51 -12.91
CA ALA A 122 -5.72 13.35 -13.46
C ALA A 122 -4.19 13.52 -13.31
N GLU A 123 -3.65 14.72 -13.53
CA GLU A 123 -2.24 15.05 -13.31
C GLU A 123 -1.83 14.75 -11.86
N PHE A 124 -2.55 15.29 -10.88
CA PHE A 124 -2.29 15.01 -9.47
C PHE A 124 -2.48 13.53 -9.09
N THR A 125 -3.40 12.83 -9.77
CA THR A 125 -3.60 11.40 -9.56
C THR A 125 -2.40 10.60 -10.08
N ALA A 126 -1.87 10.98 -11.23
CA ALA A 126 -0.70 10.33 -11.84
C ALA A 126 0.57 10.52 -10.98
N GLU A 127 0.75 11.70 -10.36
CA GLU A 127 1.86 11.96 -9.42
C GLU A 127 1.85 11.00 -8.22
N THR A 128 0.65 10.68 -7.71
CA THR A 128 0.51 9.78 -6.54
C THR A 128 0.47 8.30 -6.91
N GLY A 129 0.24 7.96 -8.18
CA GLY A 129 0.04 6.58 -8.65
C GLY A 129 -1.23 5.90 -8.13
N ASP A 130 -2.04 6.55 -7.30
CA ASP A 130 -3.25 5.97 -6.69
C ASP A 130 -4.53 6.64 -7.18
N LEU A 131 -5.30 5.91 -7.98
CA LEU A 131 -6.60 6.36 -8.50
C LEU A 131 -7.61 6.75 -7.39
N ARG A 132 -7.48 6.18 -6.19
CA ARG A 132 -8.35 6.53 -5.04
C ARG A 132 -8.13 7.97 -4.61
N VAL A 133 -6.91 8.48 -4.72
CA VAL A 133 -6.59 9.90 -4.47
C VAL A 133 -7.35 10.78 -5.43
N GLY A 134 -7.34 10.49 -6.72
CA GLY A 134 -8.09 11.25 -7.72
C GLY A 134 -9.60 11.27 -7.47
N ILE A 135 -10.17 10.14 -7.06
CA ILE A 135 -11.60 10.07 -6.72
C ILE A 135 -11.92 10.89 -5.47
N ASP A 136 -11.09 10.84 -4.43
CA ASP A 136 -11.27 11.66 -3.22
C ASP A 136 -11.07 13.15 -3.53
N LEU A 137 -10.13 13.47 -4.40
CA LEU A 137 -9.87 14.82 -4.86
C LEU A 137 -11.08 15.42 -5.56
N LEU A 138 -11.71 14.71 -6.50
CA LEU A 138 -12.96 15.12 -7.13
C LEU A 138 -14.05 15.38 -6.09
N ARG A 139 -14.23 14.46 -5.14
CA ARG A 139 -15.23 14.60 -4.08
C ARG A 139 -14.99 15.83 -3.23
N ARG A 140 -13.77 16.06 -2.79
CA ARG A 140 -13.40 17.22 -1.94
C ARG A 140 -13.51 18.53 -2.71
N ALA A 141 -13.02 18.57 -3.95
CA ALA A 141 -13.14 19.75 -4.81
C ALA A 141 -14.61 20.13 -5.03
N GLY A 142 -15.50 19.15 -5.24
CA GLY A 142 -16.93 19.37 -5.30
C GLY A 142 -17.51 20.01 -4.02
N LEU A 143 -17.13 19.48 -2.85
CA LEU A 143 -17.54 20.07 -1.56
C LEU A 143 -17.01 21.48 -1.36
N HIS A 144 -15.77 21.80 -1.80
CA HIS A 144 -15.23 23.16 -1.76
C HIS A 144 -16.03 24.12 -2.65
N ALA A 145 -16.40 23.70 -3.86
CA ALA A 145 -17.25 24.49 -4.75
C ALA A 145 -18.64 24.75 -4.12
N GLU A 146 -19.26 23.73 -3.50
CA GLU A 146 -20.52 23.90 -2.77
C GLU A 146 -20.42 24.90 -1.62
N MET A 147 -19.34 24.83 -0.82
CA MET A 147 -19.09 25.79 0.27
C MET A 147 -18.95 27.23 -0.22
N ARG A 148 -18.46 27.44 -1.44
CA ARG A 148 -18.42 28.76 -2.11
C ARG A 148 -19.73 29.15 -2.79
N ALA A 149 -20.73 28.28 -2.74
CA ALA A 149 -21.98 28.43 -3.50
C ALA A 149 -21.75 28.53 -5.03
N SER A 150 -20.70 27.88 -5.54
CA SER A 150 -20.40 27.76 -6.97
C SER A 150 -21.13 26.57 -7.57
N ARG A 151 -21.56 26.69 -8.83
CA ARG A 151 -22.16 25.59 -9.59
C ARG A 151 -21.11 24.73 -10.32
N THR A 152 -19.88 25.22 -10.39
CA THR A 152 -18.79 24.55 -11.09
C THR A 152 -17.58 24.48 -10.18
N VAL A 153 -16.81 23.40 -10.29
CA VAL A 153 -15.51 23.25 -9.64
C VAL A 153 -14.48 24.06 -10.40
N GLU A 154 -13.64 24.78 -9.67
CA GLU A 154 -12.55 25.60 -10.18
C GLU A 154 -11.19 25.06 -9.71
N GLU A 155 -10.12 25.50 -10.34
CA GLU A 155 -8.75 25.09 -10.02
C GLU A 155 -8.40 25.28 -8.52
N GLN A 156 -8.86 26.37 -7.92
CA GLN A 156 -8.65 26.65 -6.49
C GLN A 156 -9.29 25.59 -5.58
N ASP A 157 -10.41 24.99 -5.99
CA ASP A 157 -11.07 23.93 -5.22
C ASP A 157 -10.26 22.63 -5.26
N VAL A 158 -9.68 22.33 -6.42
CA VAL A 158 -8.81 21.15 -6.61
C VAL A 158 -7.53 21.32 -5.82
N LYS A 159 -6.85 22.47 -5.92
CA LYS A 159 -5.62 22.74 -5.17
C LYS A 159 -5.83 22.67 -3.66
N ALA A 160 -6.89 23.29 -3.15
CA ALA A 160 -7.24 23.24 -1.73
C ALA A 160 -7.60 21.82 -1.25
N ALA A 161 -8.14 20.98 -2.14
CA ALA A 161 -8.43 19.59 -1.86
C ALA A 161 -7.14 18.74 -1.87
N TYR A 162 -6.24 19.00 -2.83
CA TYR A 162 -4.99 18.26 -3.00
C TYR A 162 -4.08 18.38 -1.78
N GLU A 163 -3.87 19.60 -1.28
CA GLU A 163 -3.10 19.86 -0.06
C GLU A 163 -3.59 19.04 1.15
N LYS A 164 -4.86 18.70 1.20
CA LYS A 164 -5.43 17.87 2.27
C LYS A 164 -5.42 16.37 1.95
N SER A 165 -5.47 16.00 0.68
CA SER A 165 -5.53 14.59 0.24
C SER A 165 -4.15 13.96 0.15
N LYS A 166 -3.15 14.73 -0.20
CA LYS A 166 -1.74 14.38 -0.26
C LYS A 166 -1.28 13.63 1.00
N TYR A 167 -1.77 14.05 2.17
CA TYR A 167 -1.36 13.49 3.46
C TYR A 167 -2.29 12.39 4.04
N VAL A 168 -3.41 12.07 3.38
CA VAL A 168 -4.33 11.06 3.91
C VAL A 168 -3.72 9.65 3.82
N HIS A 169 -2.99 9.35 2.74
CA HIS A 169 -2.26 8.09 2.59
C HIS A 169 -1.13 7.97 3.61
N LEU A 170 -0.28 8.99 3.69
CA LEU A 170 0.80 9.06 4.67
C LEU A 170 0.26 8.84 6.09
N ARG A 171 -0.81 9.55 6.46
CA ARG A 171 -1.43 9.41 7.80
C ARG A 171 -1.89 7.96 8.07
N ARG A 172 -2.50 7.29 7.11
CA ARG A 172 -2.91 5.89 7.27
C ARG A 172 -1.73 4.94 7.40
N SER A 173 -0.68 5.16 6.61
CA SER A 173 0.55 4.39 6.70
C SER A 173 1.21 4.58 8.07
N LEU A 174 1.24 5.82 8.58
CA LEU A 174 1.76 6.13 9.91
C LEU A 174 0.91 5.54 11.05
N GLU A 175 -0.43 5.51 10.94
CA GLU A 175 -1.34 4.91 11.94
C GLU A 175 -1.12 3.39 12.09
N GLY A 176 -0.57 2.71 11.08
CA GLY A 176 -0.23 1.28 11.11
C GLY A 176 1.16 0.96 11.67
N LEU A 177 1.99 1.97 11.98
CA LEU A 177 3.35 1.78 12.46
C LEU A 177 3.40 1.55 13.97
N SER A 178 4.36 0.73 14.41
CA SER A 178 4.71 0.57 15.83
C SER A 178 5.43 1.82 16.38
N GLU A 179 5.50 1.96 17.70
CA GLU A 179 6.19 3.06 18.37
C GLU A 179 7.65 3.21 17.92
N SER A 180 8.36 2.09 17.67
CA SER A 180 9.75 2.12 17.21
C SER A 180 9.88 2.53 15.73
N GLU A 181 8.90 2.21 14.91
CA GLU A 181 8.85 2.62 13.50
C GLU A 181 8.52 4.11 13.39
N LEU A 182 7.54 4.59 14.15
CA LEU A 182 7.25 6.03 14.24
C LEU A 182 8.44 6.83 14.74
N ALA A 183 9.14 6.33 15.78
CA ALA A 183 10.35 6.98 16.28
C ALA A 183 11.45 7.11 15.20
N LEU A 184 11.58 6.12 14.30
CA LEU A 184 12.53 6.21 13.20
C LEU A 184 12.09 7.24 12.15
N VAL A 185 10.80 7.28 11.80
CA VAL A 185 10.25 8.29 10.87
C VAL A 185 10.49 9.71 11.41
N GLU A 186 10.24 9.94 12.69
CA GLU A 186 10.53 11.22 13.36
C GLU A 186 12.02 11.58 13.31
N VAL A 187 12.90 10.61 13.58
CA VAL A 187 14.35 10.83 13.52
C VAL A 187 14.81 11.17 12.11
N ILE A 188 14.29 10.48 11.08
CA ILE A 188 14.60 10.80 9.67
C ILE A 188 14.12 12.22 9.33
N ALA A 189 12.92 12.60 9.78
CA ALA A 189 12.38 13.95 9.59
C ALA A 189 13.26 15.03 10.27
N GLU A 190 13.83 14.74 11.44
CA GLU A 190 14.73 15.65 12.16
C GLU A 190 16.12 15.76 11.52
N CYS A 191 16.63 14.62 11.00
CA CYS A 191 17.99 14.47 10.46
C CYS A 191 18.03 14.56 8.92
N GLU A 192 17.09 15.26 8.30
CA GLU A 192 16.97 15.34 6.85
C GLU A 192 18.29 15.77 6.18
N GLY A 193 18.77 14.92 5.26
CA GLY A 193 20.04 15.11 4.55
C GLY A 193 21.29 14.64 5.30
N GLU A 194 21.15 14.08 6.49
CA GLU A 194 22.25 13.44 7.21
C GLU A 194 22.53 12.01 6.69
N ARG A 195 23.67 11.46 7.09
CA ARG A 195 24.04 10.10 6.67
C ARG A 195 23.29 9.06 7.48
N ALA A 196 22.97 7.93 6.88
CA ALA A 196 22.27 6.83 7.56
C ALA A 196 22.95 6.38 8.88
N GLY A 197 24.25 6.59 9.03
CA GLY A 197 24.97 6.33 10.27
C GLY A 197 24.60 7.30 11.38
N ASP A 198 24.47 8.58 11.06
CA ASP A 198 24.12 9.64 12.00
C ASP A 198 22.64 9.47 12.42
N VAL A 199 21.76 9.12 11.48
CA VAL A 199 20.36 8.76 11.74
C VAL A 199 20.27 7.55 12.67
N TYR A 200 21.11 6.52 12.47
CA TYR A 200 21.15 5.37 13.37
C TYR A 200 21.59 5.74 14.79
N GLU A 201 22.61 6.59 14.95
CA GLU A 201 23.06 7.01 16.28
C GLU A 201 21.93 7.73 17.04
N THR A 202 21.24 8.66 16.40
CA THR A 202 20.08 9.38 16.98
C THR A 202 18.93 8.43 17.31
N PHE A 203 18.62 7.48 16.42
CA PHE A 203 17.60 6.47 16.65
C PHE A 203 17.96 5.55 17.83
N HIS A 204 19.22 5.11 17.90
CA HIS A 204 19.70 4.27 18.98
C HIS A 204 19.64 4.98 20.34
N GLU A 205 20.05 6.24 20.41
CA GLU A 205 19.93 7.05 21.61
C GLU A 205 18.48 7.22 22.09
N ARG A 206 17.54 7.34 21.17
CA ARG A 206 16.09 7.54 21.47
C ARG A 206 15.38 6.25 21.88
N THR A 207 15.71 5.12 21.24
CA THR A 207 14.95 3.86 21.38
C THR A 207 15.70 2.75 22.12
N GLY A 208 17.02 2.80 22.17
CA GLY A 208 17.89 1.73 22.68
C GLY A 208 18.01 0.52 21.74
N LEU A 209 17.40 0.55 20.55
CA LEU A 209 17.40 -0.56 19.59
C LEU A 209 18.69 -0.65 18.81
N GLY A 210 19.15 -1.89 18.55
CA GLY A 210 20.38 -2.15 17.81
C GLY A 210 20.25 -2.01 16.30
N TYR A 211 21.41 -2.01 15.61
CA TYR A 211 21.50 -1.79 14.16
C TYR A 211 20.67 -2.77 13.31
N THR A 212 20.57 -4.04 13.72
CA THR A 212 19.76 -5.04 13.00
C THR A 212 18.29 -4.61 12.93
N ARG A 213 17.73 -4.22 14.10
CA ARG A 213 16.33 -3.76 14.15
C ARG A 213 16.11 -2.46 13.41
N TYR A 214 17.06 -1.53 13.50
CA TYR A 214 17.08 -0.32 12.69
C TYR A 214 16.99 -0.62 11.19
N SER A 215 17.86 -1.53 10.70
CA SER A 215 17.89 -1.89 9.28
C SER A 215 16.60 -2.57 8.81
N GLU A 216 15.99 -3.43 9.64
CA GLU A 216 14.69 -4.03 9.36
C GLU A 216 13.59 -2.96 9.23
N ILE A 217 13.58 -1.98 10.15
CA ILE A 217 12.59 -0.89 10.11
C ILE A 217 12.81 0.00 8.90
N VAL A 218 14.06 0.36 8.56
CA VAL A 218 14.37 1.14 7.35
C VAL A 218 13.83 0.45 6.10
N ASN A 219 14.10 -0.84 5.94
CA ASN A 219 13.61 -1.58 4.78
C ASN A 219 12.07 -1.62 4.74
N LYS A 220 11.42 -1.84 5.88
CA LYS A 220 9.94 -1.80 5.96
C LYS A 220 9.37 -0.42 5.58
N LEU A 221 9.99 0.66 6.02
CA LEU A 221 9.54 2.03 5.70
C LEU A 221 9.76 2.38 4.22
N ASP A 222 10.85 1.88 3.63
CA ASP A 222 11.15 1.94 2.19
C ASP A 222 10.07 1.20 1.38
N ASP A 223 9.79 -0.06 1.76
CA ASP A 223 8.75 -0.89 1.14
C ASP A 223 7.33 -0.27 1.25
N LEU A 224 7.08 0.51 2.31
CA LEU A 224 5.81 1.24 2.50
C LEU A 224 5.76 2.59 1.78
N GLY A 225 6.85 2.99 1.08
CA GLY A 225 6.94 4.29 0.40
C GLY A 225 6.84 5.49 1.37
N ILE A 226 7.32 5.32 2.60
CA ILE A 226 7.40 6.41 3.60
C ILE A 226 8.79 7.05 3.56
N VAL A 227 9.81 6.23 3.28
CA VAL A 227 11.21 6.62 3.25
C VAL A 227 11.81 6.19 1.92
N ASP A 228 12.49 7.09 1.23
CA ASP A 228 13.32 6.76 0.07
C ASP A 228 14.76 6.52 0.50
N THR A 229 15.38 5.47 -0.06
CA THR A 229 16.75 5.08 0.25
C THR A 229 17.65 5.21 -0.96
N GLU A 230 18.34 6.33 -1.09
CA GLU A 230 19.32 6.55 -2.15
C GLU A 230 20.72 6.12 -1.74
N TYR A 231 21.42 5.41 -2.65
CA TYR A 231 22.82 5.09 -2.49
C TYR A 231 23.70 6.14 -3.18
N ALA A 232 24.32 7.02 -2.41
CA ALA A 232 25.30 7.98 -2.91
C ALA A 232 26.72 7.41 -2.85
N GLU A 233 27.50 7.54 -3.94
CA GLU A 233 28.94 7.29 -3.93
C GLU A 233 29.65 8.40 -3.18
N VAL A 234 30.30 8.05 -2.06
CA VAL A 234 31.14 8.99 -1.32
C VAL A 234 32.58 8.82 -1.78
N GLU A 235 33.20 9.90 -2.30
CA GLU A 235 34.62 9.91 -2.67
C GLU A 235 35.48 9.37 -1.53
N GLY A 236 36.08 8.20 -1.75
CA GLY A 236 37.14 7.65 -0.93
C GLY A 236 36.81 6.58 0.10
N ARG A 237 35.54 6.26 0.38
CA ARG A 237 35.12 5.20 1.33
C ARG A 237 33.71 4.67 1.08
N GLY A 238 33.52 3.78 0.16
CA GLY A 238 32.31 2.95 0.10
C GLY A 238 31.01 3.71 -0.24
N ARG A 239 29.92 2.96 -0.46
CA ARG A 239 28.57 3.51 -0.67
C ARG A 239 27.99 3.94 0.68
N SER A 240 27.49 5.16 0.78
CA SER A 240 26.68 5.62 1.90
C SER A 240 25.20 5.62 1.46
N ARG A 241 24.32 5.06 2.28
CA ARG A 241 22.88 5.11 2.10
C ARG A 241 22.40 6.44 2.67
N GLY A 242 21.72 7.26 1.89
CA GLY A 242 20.95 8.42 2.35
C GLY A 242 19.54 7.96 2.66
N LEU A 243 18.92 8.58 3.65
CA LEU A 243 17.52 8.35 4.01
C LEU A 243 16.80 9.70 3.91
N THR A 244 15.74 9.74 3.11
CA THR A 244 14.88 10.92 2.96
C THR A 244 13.42 10.48 3.11
N LEU A 245 12.57 11.40 3.58
CA LEU A 245 11.14 11.15 3.55
C LEU A 245 10.63 11.33 2.13
N GLU A 246 9.74 10.46 1.66
CA GLU A 246 9.08 10.66 0.36
C GLU A 246 8.12 11.86 0.37
N ASP A 247 7.50 12.13 1.53
CA ASP A 247 6.58 13.25 1.72
C ASP A 247 7.22 14.41 2.51
N ASP A 248 6.60 15.60 2.40
CA ASP A 248 7.06 16.79 3.13
C ASP A 248 7.13 16.54 4.65
N ARG A 249 8.24 16.96 5.26
CA ARG A 249 8.49 16.87 6.70
C ARG A 249 7.34 17.38 7.58
N GLU A 250 6.66 18.46 7.15
CA GLU A 250 5.52 19.07 7.87
C GLU A 250 4.27 18.16 7.90
N ALA A 251 4.25 17.13 7.05
CA ALA A 251 3.16 16.18 7.00
C ALA A 251 3.33 15.01 7.99
N VAL A 252 4.58 14.77 8.41
CA VAL A 252 4.99 13.65 9.26
C VAL A 252 5.02 14.05 10.74
N LEU A 253 5.33 15.30 11.05
CA LEU A 253 5.38 15.89 12.38
C LEU A 253 4.07 16.59 12.76
#